data_2d2638fd00ce9d04e70d0b0d37c4a943
#
_entry.id   2d2638fd00ce9d04e70d0b0d37c4a943
#
_cell.length_a   1.000
_cell.length_b   1.000
_cell.length_c   1.000
_cell.angle_alpha   90.00
_cell.angle_beta   90.00
_cell.angle_gamma   90.00
#
_symmetry.space_group_name_H-M   'P 1'
#
loop_
_entity.id
_entity.type
_entity.pdbx_description
1 polymer ?
#
loop_
_entity_poly.entity_id
_entity_poly.type
_entity_poly.pdbx_seq_one_letter_code
_entity_poly.pdbx_strand_id
1 'polypeptide(L)'
;MRIGIQMVIPNHEDHDDGVMFKNETRLAIEAEEMGFDIIWPVEHHFFDYSICPDNMQYLSYIAGKTEKLELGTGAIIVPWHDPVRVVEKMVLLDHLSDGRAVLGLGRGLARREYAGFGVDMGEARDRFNQAAEIIVRGLEEGFVEADTPYYKQSRVEVRPRPIGSFKNRRYMVCMSPESFEVAAKLGLGVMMFSQVTWDKVADGINNYREMYR
;
A
#
# COMPACT_ATOMS: atom_id res chain seq x y z
N MET A 1 13.64 0.68 -17.03
CA MET A 1 13.48 0.05 -15.69
C MET A 1 13.30 1.20 -14.71
N ARG A 2 12.37 1.09 -13.77
CA ARG A 2 12.17 2.11 -12.72
C ARG A 2 12.89 1.63 -11.46
N ILE A 3 13.49 2.55 -10.72
CA ILE A 3 14.24 2.26 -9.50
C ILE A 3 13.60 3.01 -8.34
N GLY A 4 13.31 2.30 -7.25
CA GLY A 4 12.68 2.88 -6.07
C GLY A 4 13.41 2.54 -4.78
N ILE A 5 13.04 3.23 -3.70
CA ILE A 5 13.55 2.99 -2.36
C ILE A 5 12.39 2.51 -1.47
N GLN A 6 12.57 1.36 -0.82
CA GLN A 6 11.71 0.96 0.29
C GLN A 6 12.20 1.63 1.56
N MET A 7 11.30 2.33 2.26
CA MET A 7 11.61 3.03 3.50
C MET A 7 10.99 2.29 4.68
N VAL A 8 11.82 1.68 5.50
CA VAL A 8 11.37 0.91 6.66
C VAL A 8 11.21 1.79 7.90
N ILE A 9 12.03 2.81 8.08
CA ILE A 9 12.09 3.71 9.24
C ILE A 9 12.25 2.94 10.57
N PRO A 10 13.35 2.18 10.75
CA PRO A 10 13.56 1.40 11.97
C PRO A 10 14.08 2.28 13.12
N ASN A 11 13.76 1.93 14.37
CA ASN A 11 14.30 2.57 15.57
C ASN A 11 14.73 1.56 16.64
N HIS A 12 15.61 0.62 16.27
CA HIS A 12 16.07 -0.47 17.16
C HIS A 12 16.95 -0.01 18.34
N GLU A 13 17.54 1.19 18.25
CA GLU A 13 18.49 1.70 19.24
C GLU A 13 17.85 2.78 20.15
N ASP A 14 16.53 2.88 20.14
CA ASP A 14 15.77 3.83 20.97
C ASP A 14 16.24 5.29 20.80
N HIS A 15 16.49 5.69 19.57
CA HIS A 15 16.76 7.07 19.22
C HIS A 15 15.50 7.95 19.35
N ASP A 16 15.66 9.25 19.35
CA ASP A 16 14.53 10.18 19.25
C ASP A 16 13.77 9.97 17.91
N ASP A 17 12.50 9.59 17.98
CA ASP A 17 11.66 9.32 16.83
C ASP A 17 11.60 10.50 15.85
N GLY A 18 11.58 11.73 16.38
CA GLY A 18 11.57 12.93 15.55
C GLY A 18 12.86 13.11 14.74
N VAL A 19 14.01 12.66 15.27
CA VAL A 19 15.28 12.63 14.54
C VAL A 19 15.24 11.59 13.44
N MET A 20 14.70 10.38 13.73
CA MET A 20 14.54 9.32 12.73
C MET A 20 13.67 9.80 11.55
N PHE A 21 12.49 10.36 11.82
CA PHE A 21 11.63 10.91 10.77
C PHE A 21 12.28 12.06 9.97
N LYS A 22 13.08 12.92 10.60
CA LYS A 22 13.81 13.97 9.88
C LYS A 22 14.86 13.40 8.94
N ASN A 23 15.60 12.38 9.39
CA ASN A 23 16.62 11.71 8.58
C ASN A 23 16.00 11.00 7.37
N GLU A 24 14.94 10.22 7.60
CA GLU A 24 14.23 9.50 6.55
C GLU A 24 13.56 10.45 5.54
N THR A 25 13.00 11.58 6.03
CA THR A 25 12.46 12.61 5.16
C THR A 25 13.54 13.24 4.27
N ARG A 26 14.74 13.48 4.82
CA ARG A 26 15.86 13.97 4.04
C ARG A 26 16.27 12.97 2.96
N LEU A 27 16.37 11.68 3.30
CA LEU A 27 16.67 10.62 2.34
C LEU A 27 15.63 10.54 1.21
N ALA A 28 14.34 10.71 1.52
CA ALA A 28 13.29 10.75 0.51
C ALA A 28 13.45 11.92 -0.47
N ILE A 29 13.82 13.11 0.02
CA ILE A 29 14.08 14.29 -0.82
C ILE A 29 15.35 14.07 -1.66
N GLU A 30 16.43 13.61 -1.04
CA GLU A 30 17.69 13.31 -1.73
C GLU A 30 17.52 12.21 -2.81
N ALA A 31 16.59 11.26 -2.59
CA ALA A 31 16.26 10.24 -3.58
C ALA A 31 15.75 10.84 -4.91
N GLU A 32 14.92 11.87 -4.84
CA GLU A 32 14.47 12.60 -6.04
C GLU A 32 15.65 13.26 -6.77
N GLU A 33 16.53 13.92 -6.04
CA GLU A 33 17.73 14.58 -6.60
C GLU A 33 18.68 13.57 -7.24
N MET A 34 18.78 12.37 -6.67
CA MET A 34 19.59 11.25 -7.22
C MET A 34 18.93 10.54 -8.40
N GLY A 35 17.69 10.87 -8.75
CA GLY A 35 16.99 10.31 -9.90
C GLY A 35 16.30 8.98 -9.63
N PHE A 36 15.95 8.67 -8.38
CA PHE A 36 15.03 7.56 -8.09
C PHE A 36 13.62 7.90 -8.58
N ASP A 37 12.90 6.89 -9.05
CA ASP A 37 11.56 7.08 -9.61
C ASP A 37 10.47 7.09 -8.55
N ILE A 38 10.63 6.33 -7.46
CA ILE A 38 9.56 6.10 -6.48
C ILE A 38 10.11 5.77 -5.08
N ILE A 39 9.39 6.17 -4.04
CA ILE A 39 9.60 5.70 -2.66
C ILE A 39 8.42 4.86 -2.18
N TRP A 40 8.71 3.89 -1.29
CA TRP A 40 7.76 2.94 -0.73
C TRP A 40 7.87 2.86 0.79
N PRO A 41 7.35 3.82 1.59
CA PRO A 41 7.31 3.68 3.03
C PRO A 41 6.36 2.52 3.42
N VAL A 42 6.84 1.69 4.36
CA VAL A 42 6.05 0.59 4.91
C VAL A 42 5.05 1.10 5.95
N GLU A 43 4.07 0.28 6.28
CA GLU A 43 3.17 0.47 7.42
C GLU A 43 3.44 -0.62 8.45
N HIS A 44 3.83 -0.22 9.67
CA HIS A 44 3.99 -1.10 10.81
C HIS A 44 3.57 -0.43 12.11
N HIS A 45 3.21 -1.25 13.11
CA HIS A 45 2.63 -0.76 14.35
C HIS A 45 3.21 -1.48 15.58
N PHE A 46 3.34 -0.75 16.69
CA PHE A 46 3.61 -1.27 18.03
C PHE A 46 5.00 -1.89 18.26
N PHE A 47 5.99 -1.66 17.38
CA PHE A 47 7.37 -2.14 17.56
C PHE A 47 8.39 -1.41 16.66
N ASP A 48 9.65 -1.52 17.02
CA ASP A 48 10.74 -0.68 16.51
C ASP A 48 11.28 -1.12 15.13
N TYR A 49 10.73 -2.19 14.56
CA TYR A 49 11.04 -2.60 13.19
C TYR A 49 10.72 -1.50 12.18
N SER A 50 9.60 -0.82 12.39
CA SER A 50 9.28 0.43 11.69
C SER A 50 8.34 1.26 12.55
N ILE A 51 8.66 2.54 12.70
CA ILE A 51 7.87 3.49 13.46
C ILE A 51 6.91 4.33 12.59
N CYS A 52 6.61 3.86 11.37
CA CYS A 52 5.67 4.53 10.45
C CYS A 52 4.28 3.87 10.51
N PRO A 53 3.34 4.42 11.30
CA PRO A 53 2.00 3.82 11.48
C PRO A 53 1.00 4.21 10.38
N ASP A 54 1.28 5.24 9.58
CA ASP A 54 0.43 5.68 8.47
C ASP A 54 1.30 6.18 7.31
N ASN A 55 1.57 5.30 6.38
CA ASN A 55 2.39 5.62 5.23
C ASN A 55 1.71 6.61 4.27
N MET A 56 0.38 6.65 4.20
CA MET A 56 -0.34 7.64 3.39
C MET A 56 -0.20 9.05 3.96
N GLN A 57 -0.25 9.20 5.29
CA GLN A 57 -0.01 10.49 5.95
C GLN A 57 1.43 10.94 5.74
N TYR A 58 2.40 10.03 5.89
CA TYR A 58 3.81 10.33 5.65
C TYR A 58 4.07 10.72 4.19
N LEU A 59 3.51 9.99 3.24
CA LEU A 59 3.60 10.31 1.81
C LEU A 59 2.98 11.67 1.47
N SER A 60 1.90 12.07 2.14
CA SER A 60 1.31 13.40 1.96
C SER A 60 2.26 14.52 2.40
N TYR A 61 3.06 14.28 3.45
CA TYR A 61 4.11 15.21 3.88
C TYR A 61 5.26 15.28 2.87
N ILE A 62 5.68 14.14 2.31
CA ILE A 62 6.71 14.07 1.26
C ILE A 62 6.21 14.70 -0.05
N ALA A 63 4.94 14.56 -0.38
CA ALA A 63 4.34 15.18 -1.57
C ALA A 63 4.57 16.69 -1.64
N GLY A 64 4.49 17.37 -0.49
CA GLY A 64 4.76 18.81 -0.39
C GLY A 64 6.25 19.20 -0.42
N LYS A 65 7.17 18.22 -0.52
CA LYS A 65 8.63 18.43 -0.52
C LYS A 65 9.33 17.92 -1.77
N THR A 66 8.60 17.26 -2.66
CA THR A 66 9.08 16.64 -3.89
C THR A 66 8.19 17.01 -5.05
N GLU A 67 8.72 17.00 -6.27
CA GLU A 67 7.98 17.41 -7.47
C GLU A 67 7.75 16.27 -8.47
N LYS A 68 8.64 15.27 -8.52
CA LYS A 68 8.66 14.21 -9.55
C LYS A 68 8.54 12.81 -9.00
N LEU A 69 9.01 12.61 -7.76
CA LEU A 69 9.08 11.31 -7.10
C LEU A 69 7.68 10.71 -6.95
N GLU A 70 7.45 9.50 -7.47
CA GLU A 70 6.22 8.77 -7.21
C GLU A 70 6.15 8.31 -5.76
N LEU A 71 4.94 8.29 -5.24
CA LEU A 71 4.64 8.12 -3.83
C LEU A 71 3.84 6.83 -3.64
N GLY A 72 4.54 5.72 -3.44
CA GLY A 72 3.95 4.40 -3.33
C GLY A 72 3.75 3.94 -1.89
N THR A 73 2.58 3.41 -1.57
CA THR A 73 2.38 2.74 -0.28
C THR A 73 2.98 1.34 -0.31
N GLY A 74 3.90 1.03 0.59
CA GLY A 74 4.66 -0.20 0.52
C GLY A 74 4.60 -1.17 1.70
N ALA A 75 3.38 -1.57 2.16
CA ALA A 75 2.04 -1.41 1.63
C ALA A 75 1.06 -0.85 2.70
N ILE A 76 -0.17 -0.52 2.31
CA ILE A 76 -1.29 -0.33 3.24
C ILE A 76 -1.73 -1.71 3.70
N ILE A 77 -1.82 -1.94 5.01
CA ILE A 77 -2.22 -3.23 5.57
C ILE A 77 -3.74 -3.27 5.77
N VAL A 78 -4.41 -3.65 4.73
CA VAL A 78 -5.86 -3.50 4.54
C VAL A 78 -6.76 -4.08 5.63
N PRO A 79 -6.46 -5.25 6.31
CA PRO A 79 -7.41 -5.87 7.23
C PRO A 79 -7.85 -5.04 8.43
N TRP A 80 -7.10 -4.02 8.83
CA TRP A 80 -7.47 -3.11 9.92
C TRP A 80 -7.81 -1.70 9.46
N HIS A 81 -7.90 -1.47 8.14
CA HIS A 81 -8.37 -0.21 7.60
C HIS A 81 -9.83 -0.30 7.13
N ASP A 82 -10.56 0.81 7.26
CA ASP A 82 -11.83 0.99 6.57
C ASP A 82 -11.57 1.27 5.08
N PRO A 83 -12.17 0.50 4.14
CA PRO A 83 -11.92 0.66 2.71
C PRO A 83 -12.30 2.05 2.17
N VAL A 84 -13.38 2.66 2.69
CA VAL A 84 -13.78 4.03 2.27
C VAL A 84 -12.68 5.02 2.62
N ARG A 85 -12.12 4.90 3.84
CA ARG A 85 -11.04 5.79 4.30
C ARG A 85 -9.74 5.60 3.50
N VAL A 86 -9.45 4.38 3.07
CA VAL A 86 -8.30 4.13 2.18
C VAL A 86 -8.50 4.81 0.83
N VAL A 87 -9.70 4.66 0.22
CA VAL A 87 -10.01 5.32 -1.06
C VAL A 87 -9.88 6.84 -0.94
N GLU A 88 -10.51 7.45 0.08
CA GLU A 88 -10.44 8.91 0.29
C GLU A 88 -9.01 9.40 0.47
N LYS A 89 -8.21 8.72 1.32
CA LYS A 89 -6.81 9.09 1.57
C LYS A 89 -5.95 8.96 0.31
N MET A 90 -6.12 7.91 -0.48
CA MET A 90 -5.38 7.72 -1.73
C MET A 90 -5.74 8.77 -2.77
N VAL A 91 -7.02 9.09 -2.92
CA VAL A 91 -7.46 10.15 -3.83
C VAL A 91 -6.94 11.52 -3.36
N LEU A 92 -6.97 11.78 -2.05
CA LEU A 92 -6.41 13.02 -1.50
C LEU A 92 -4.89 13.11 -1.75
N LEU A 93 -4.14 12.03 -1.49
CA LEU A 93 -2.70 11.97 -1.78
C LEU A 93 -2.42 12.23 -3.27
N ASP A 94 -3.24 11.67 -4.15
CA ASP A 94 -3.12 11.86 -5.60
C ASP A 94 -3.28 13.34 -5.99
N HIS A 95 -4.27 14.04 -5.41
CA HIS A 95 -4.43 15.48 -5.58
C HIS A 95 -3.26 16.29 -5.03
N LEU A 96 -2.79 15.97 -3.80
CA LEU A 96 -1.70 16.69 -3.14
C LEU A 96 -0.35 16.50 -3.85
N SER A 97 -0.24 15.47 -4.67
CA SER A 97 0.99 15.09 -5.38
C SER A 97 0.90 15.27 -6.90
N ASP A 98 -0.15 15.91 -7.41
CA ASP A 98 -0.35 16.09 -8.87
C ASP A 98 -0.29 14.76 -9.65
N GLY A 99 -0.97 13.73 -9.14
CA GLY A 99 -1.10 12.44 -9.81
C GLY A 99 0.05 11.44 -9.59
N ARG A 100 0.94 11.68 -8.60
CA ARG A 100 2.11 10.82 -8.32
C ARG A 100 1.82 9.67 -7.33
N ALA A 101 0.60 9.55 -6.80
CA ALA A 101 0.27 8.48 -5.87
C ALA A 101 0.24 7.10 -6.54
N VAL A 102 0.84 6.11 -5.89
CA VAL A 102 0.86 4.70 -6.32
C VAL A 102 0.32 3.84 -5.19
N LEU A 103 -0.71 3.04 -5.47
CA LEU A 103 -1.34 2.16 -4.49
C LEU A 103 -0.56 0.86 -4.34
N GLY A 104 -0.18 0.51 -3.13
CA GLY A 104 0.30 -0.82 -2.77
C GLY A 104 -0.49 -1.36 -1.58
N LEU A 105 -1.08 -2.54 -1.73
CA LEU A 105 -1.91 -3.21 -0.75
C LEU A 105 -1.21 -4.43 -0.15
N GLY A 106 -1.34 -4.62 1.15
CA GLY A 106 -0.81 -5.75 1.88
C GLY A 106 -1.83 -6.37 2.83
N ARG A 107 -1.70 -7.67 3.07
CA ARG A 107 -2.52 -8.39 4.05
C ARG A 107 -1.99 -8.26 5.48
N GLY A 108 -0.68 -8.02 5.63
CA GLY A 108 0.01 -8.07 6.92
C GLY A 108 0.37 -9.48 7.36
N LEU A 109 1.39 -9.56 8.20
CA LEU A 109 1.94 -10.83 8.70
C LEU A 109 2.16 -10.84 10.22
N ALA A 110 2.24 -9.67 10.86
CA ALA A 110 2.65 -9.56 12.25
C ALA A 110 1.47 -9.82 13.20
N ARG A 111 1.52 -10.94 13.94
CA ARG A 111 0.49 -11.28 14.93
C ARG A 111 0.27 -10.18 15.97
N ARG A 112 1.35 -9.47 16.34
CA ARG A 112 1.28 -8.36 17.29
C ARG A 112 0.37 -7.23 16.80
N GLU A 113 0.44 -6.91 15.52
CA GLU A 113 -0.38 -5.86 14.90
C GLU A 113 -1.86 -6.28 14.86
N TYR A 114 -2.15 -7.51 14.44
CA TYR A 114 -3.50 -8.07 14.47
C TYR A 114 -4.10 -8.03 15.88
N ALA A 115 -3.33 -8.45 16.89
CA ALA A 115 -3.76 -8.42 18.29
C ALA A 115 -3.98 -6.97 18.77
N GLY A 116 -3.10 -6.04 18.41
CA GLY A 116 -3.18 -4.62 18.77
C GLY A 116 -4.42 -3.92 18.21
N PHE A 117 -4.82 -4.28 16.99
CA PHE A 117 -6.05 -3.77 16.35
C PHE A 117 -7.32 -4.58 16.67
N GLY A 118 -7.21 -5.68 17.40
CA GLY A 118 -8.36 -6.53 17.71
C GLY A 118 -8.95 -7.24 16.49
N VAL A 119 -8.15 -7.46 15.45
CA VAL A 119 -8.56 -8.16 14.23
C VAL A 119 -8.12 -9.63 14.31
N ASP A 120 -9.04 -10.56 14.04
CA ASP A 120 -8.68 -11.97 13.97
C ASP A 120 -7.81 -12.24 12.73
N MET A 121 -6.59 -12.74 12.98
CA MET A 121 -5.67 -13.09 11.90
C MET A 121 -6.21 -14.23 11.02
N GLY A 122 -7.10 -15.08 11.53
CA GLY A 122 -7.80 -16.12 10.76
C GLY A 122 -8.69 -15.54 9.66
N GLU A 123 -9.25 -14.34 9.88
CA GLU A 123 -10.11 -13.65 8.91
C GLU A 123 -9.32 -12.76 7.92
N ALA A 124 -8.00 -12.63 8.11
CA ALA A 124 -7.18 -11.67 7.40
C ALA A 124 -7.26 -11.75 5.87
N ARG A 125 -7.36 -12.98 5.33
CA ARG A 125 -7.45 -13.19 3.88
C ARG A 125 -8.78 -12.70 3.33
N ASP A 126 -9.88 -13.08 3.96
CA ASP A 126 -11.22 -12.72 3.50
C ASP A 126 -11.46 -11.21 3.64
N ARG A 127 -11.04 -10.62 4.78
CA ARG A 127 -11.05 -9.16 4.96
C ARG A 127 -10.25 -8.46 3.87
N PHE A 128 -9.03 -8.92 3.62
CA PHE A 128 -8.17 -8.35 2.57
C PHE A 128 -8.83 -8.43 1.19
N ASN A 129 -9.32 -9.60 0.79
CA ASN A 129 -9.87 -9.81 -0.55
C ASN A 129 -11.08 -8.88 -0.79
N GLN A 130 -12.01 -8.83 0.17
CA GLN A 130 -13.19 -7.95 0.09
C GLN A 130 -12.82 -6.48 0.07
N ALA A 131 -11.95 -6.04 0.98
CA ALA A 131 -11.54 -4.64 1.04
C ALA A 131 -10.72 -4.22 -0.19
N ALA A 132 -9.82 -5.06 -0.69
CA ALA A 132 -9.04 -4.75 -1.89
C ALA A 132 -9.94 -4.55 -3.12
N GLU A 133 -10.96 -5.38 -3.30
CA GLU A 133 -11.95 -5.20 -4.37
C GLU A 133 -12.71 -3.87 -4.24
N ILE A 134 -13.19 -3.54 -3.01
CA ILE A 134 -13.89 -2.29 -2.71
C ILE A 134 -12.98 -1.09 -3.01
N ILE A 135 -11.71 -1.12 -2.57
CA ILE A 135 -10.74 -0.04 -2.78
C ILE A 135 -10.45 0.15 -4.26
N VAL A 136 -10.13 -0.93 -4.97
CA VAL A 136 -9.82 -0.87 -6.41
C VAL A 136 -10.99 -0.27 -7.19
N ARG A 137 -12.21 -0.74 -6.92
CA ARG A 137 -13.42 -0.22 -7.57
C ARG A 137 -13.69 1.23 -7.20
N GLY A 138 -13.59 1.58 -5.91
CA GLY A 138 -13.82 2.95 -5.44
C GLY A 138 -12.89 3.98 -6.07
N LEU A 139 -11.62 3.64 -6.29
CA LEU A 139 -10.64 4.49 -6.95
C LEU A 139 -10.94 4.71 -8.44
N GLU A 140 -11.53 3.73 -9.12
CA GLU A 140 -11.86 3.84 -10.55
C GLU A 140 -13.24 4.49 -10.79
N GLU A 141 -14.24 4.13 -9.98
CA GLU A 141 -15.63 4.56 -10.18
C GLU A 141 -15.99 5.87 -9.46
N GLY A 142 -15.16 6.30 -8.49
CA GLY A 142 -15.40 7.53 -7.72
C GLY A 142 -16.54 7.44 -6.71
N PHE A 143 -17.01 6.23 -6.38
CA PHE A 143 -17.93 5.95 -5.30
C PHE A 143 -17.59 4.62 -4.61
N VAL A 144 -18.03 4.46 -3.37
CA VAL A 144 -17.89 3.21 -2.63
C VAL A 144 -19.27 2.70 -2.25
N GLU A 145 -19.49 1.41 -2.50
CA GLU A 145 -20.67 0.66 -2.07
C GLU A 145 -20.23 -0.77 -1.80
N ALA A 146 -20.69 -1.35 -0.68
CA ALA A 146 -20.34 -2.71 -0.32
C ALA A 146 -21.47 -3.36 0.51
N ASP A 147 -21.74 -4.63 0.21
CA ASP A 147 -22.58 -5.51 1.00
C ASP A 147 -21.91 -6.88 1.10
N THR A 148 -20.88 -6.96 1.94
CA THR A 148 -20.08 -8.16 2.14
C THR A 148 -20.12 -8.59 3.61
N PRO A 149 -19.67 -9.79 3.97
CA PRO A 149 -19.61 -10.24 5.35
C PRO A 149 -18.88 -9.29 6.31
N TYR A 150 -17.79 -8.66 5.86
CA TYR A 150 -16.96 -7.79 6.70
C TYR A 150 -17.21 -6.30 6.49
N TYR A 151 -17.77 -5.89 5.34
CA TYR A 151 -17.94 -4.48 5.00
C TYR A 151 -19.35 -4.19 4.51
N LYS A 152 -20.05 -3.33 5.24
CA LYS A 152 -21.40 -2.87 4.92
C LYS A 152 -21.34 -1.36 4.68
N GLN A 153 -21.46 -0.94 3.44
CA GLN A 153 -21.39 0.46 3.07
C GLN A 153 -22.47 0.79 2.06
N SER A 154 -23.42 1.64 2.43
CA SER A 154 -24.33 2.24 1.46
C SER A 154 -23.55 3.10 0.48
N ARG A 155 -24.04 3.24 -0.75
CA ARG A 155 -23.37 4.04 -1.77
C ARG A 155 -23.04 5.45 -1.30
N VAL A 156 -21.77 5.80 -1.33
CA VAL A 156 -21.25 7.13 -1.03
C VAL A 156 -20.30 7.59 -2.14
N GLU A 157 -20.41 8.85 -2.53
CA GLU A 157 -19.53 9.47 -3.51
C GLU A 157 -18.19 9.82 -2.86
N VAL A 158 -17.08 9.47 -3.50
CA VAL A 158 -15.73 9.84 -3.04
C VAL A 158 -15.49 11.33 -3.25
N ARG A 159 -14.96 12.01 -2.24
CA ARG A 159 -14.57 13.43 -2.29
C ARG A 159 -13.19 13.64 -1.63
N PRO A 160 -12.23 14.32 -2.33
CA PRO A 160 -12.34 14.82 -3.70
C PRO A 160 -12.61 13.70 -4.72
N ARG A 161 -12.99 14.04 -5.95
CA ARG A 161 -13.15 13.03 -7.01
C ARG A 161 -11.80 12.55 -7.49
N PRO A 162 -11.63 11.27 -7.85
CA PRO A 162 -10.40 10.80 -8.52
C PRO A 162 -10.07 11.65 -9.75
N ILE A 163 -8.80 12.05 -9.87
CA ILE A 163 -8.33 12.86 -11.02
C ILE A 163 -7.85 12.01 -12.19
N GLY A 164 -7.61 10.74 -11.96
CA GLY A 164 -7.16 9.79 -12.97
C GLY A 164 -7.29 8.35 -12.51
N SER A 165 -7.12 7.44 -13.45
CA SER A 165 -7.17 6.00 -13.17
C SER A 165 -5.92 5.52 -12.41
N PHE A 166 -6.13 4.63 -11.46
CA PHE A 166 -5.06 3.90 -10.77
C PHE A 166 -4.68 2.58 -11.47
N LYS A 167 -5.28 2.23 -12.59
CA LYS A 167 -5.13 0.92 -13.25
C LYS A 167 -3.66 0.51 -13.47
N ASN A 168 -2.77 1.43 -13.80
CA ASN A 168 -1.35 1.16 -14.08
C ASN A 168 -0.41 1.53 -12.93
N ARG A 169 -0.95 1.92 -11.76
CA ARG A 169 -0.20 2.36 -10.59
C ARG A 169 -0.82 1.81 -9.29
N ARG A 170 -1.25 0.54 -9.34
CA ARG A 170 -1.79 -0.21 -8.21
C ARG A 170 -1.17 -1.59 -8.14
N TYR A 171 -0.74 -1.99 -6.95
CA TYR A 171 0.03 -3.19 -6.69
C TYR A 171 -0.47 -3.89 -5.42
N MET A 172 -0.12 -5.17 -5.25
CA MET A 172 -0.29 -5.87 -3.97
C MET A 172 0.92 -6.75 -3.66
N VAL A 173 1.15 -6.98 -2.37
CA VAL A 173 2.19 -7.87 -1.88
C VAL A 173 1.77 -9.32 -2.07
N CYS A 174 2.55 -10.06 -2.86
CA CYS A 174 2.31 -11.46 -3.20
C CYS A 174 3.45 -12.35 -2.69
N MET A 175 3.14 -13.21 -1.71
CA MET A 175 4.09 -14.14 -1.08
C MET A 175 3.58 -15.59 -1.07
N SER A 176 2.39 -15.86 -1.59
CA SER A 176 1.79 -17.20 -1.68
C SER A 176 1.06 -17.35 -3.02
N PRO A 177 0.90 -18.60 -3.54
CA PRO A 177 0.20 -18.85 -4.81
C PRO A 177 -1.14 -18.13 -4.90
N GLU A 178 -1.96 -18.18 -3.86
CA GLU A 178 -3.29 -17.57 -3.86
C GLU A 178 -3.21 -16.03 -3.96
N SER A 179 -2.15 -15.41 -3.45
CA SER A 179 -2.00 -13.95 -3.56
C SER A 179 -1.73 -13.50 -5.00
N PHE A 180 -1.04 -14.31 -5.80
CA PHE A 180 -0.85 -14.05 -7.23
C PHE A 180 -2.17 -14.14 -8.00
N GLU A 181 -3.03 -15.11 -7.65
CA GLU A 181 -4.36 -15.22 -8.28
C GLU A 181 -5.25 -14.01 -7.97
N VAL A 182 -5.25 -13.56 -6.71
CA VAL A 182 -6.01 -12.37 -6.29
C VAL A 182 -5.49 -11.13 -7.02
N ALA A 183 -4.17 -10.95 -7.12
CA ALA A 183 -3.57 -9.84 -7.86
C ALA A 183 -4.02 -9.83 -9.32
N ALA A 184 -3.98 -10.98 -9.99
CA ALA A 184 -4.42 -11.11 -11.38
C ALA A 184 -5.91 -10.78 -11.56
N LYS A 185 -6.79 -11.35 -10.70
CA LYS A 185 -8.24 -11.11 -10.75
C LYS A 185 -8.62 -9.64 -10.53
N LEU A 186 -7.90 -8.94 -9.66
CA LEU A 186 -8.15 -7.52 -9.37
C LEU A 186 -7.40 -6.56 -10.29
N GLY A 187 -6.61 -7.07 -11.23
CA GLY A 187 -5.80 -6.25 -12.12
C GLY A 187 -4.75 -5.43 -11.38
N LEU A 188 -4.11 -6.02 -10.35
CA LEU A 188 -3.05 -5.43 -9.55
C LEU A 188 -1.68 -5.92 -10.00
N GLY A 189 -0.69 -5.03 -10.05
CA GLY A 189 0.71 -5.40 -10.19
C GLY A 189 1.19 -6.19 -8.95
N VAL A 190 2.28 -6.93 -9.10
CA VAL A 190 2.84 -7.76 -8.03
C VAL A 190 4.02 -7.07 -7.36
N MET A 191 3.99 -6.98 -6.02
CA MET A 191 5.12 -6.63 -5.17
C MET A 191 5.62 -7.88 -4.46
N MET A 192 6.94 -8.10 -4.42
CA MET A 192 7.54 -9.27 -3.78
C MET A 192 8.80 -8.89 -3.01
N PHE A 193 9.05 -9.58 -1.90
CA PHE A 193 10.34 -9.54 -1.24
C PHE A 193 11.29 -10.55 -1.88
N SER A 194 12.55 -10.17 -2.08
CA SER A 194 13.59 -11.03 -2.64
C SER A 194 14.17 -12.06 -1.65
N GLN A 195 13.43 -12.38 -0.59
CA GLN A 195 13.87 -13.34 0.45
C GLN A 195 13.69 -14.81 0.06
N VAL A 196 13.03 -15.08 -1.05
CA VAL A 196 12.79 -16.44 -1.56
C VAL A 196 13.48 -16.62 -2.92
N THR A 197 13.90 -17.85 -3.22
CA THR A 197 14.50 -18.17 -4.52
C THR A 197 13.47 -18.08 -5.64
N TRP A 198 13.94 -17.79 -6.85
CA TRP A 198 13.08 -17.70 -8.04
C TRP A 198 12.25 -18.97 -8.27
N ASP A 199 12.82 -20.14 -8.04
CA ASP A 199 12.11 -21.41 -8.18
C ASP A 199 10.83 -21.49 -7.34
N LYS A 200 10.84 -20.87 -6.16
CA LYS A 200 9.68 -20.87 -5.26
C LYS A 200 8.57 -19.90 -5.69
N VAL A 201 8.86 -18.93 -6.51
CA VAL A 201 7.88 -17.92 -6.95
C VAL A 201 7.56 -18.00 -8.44
N ALA A 202 8.34 -18.75 -9.20
CA ALA A 202 8.20 -18.85 -10.64
C ALA A 202 6.80 -19.32 -11.07
N ASP A 203 6.25 -20.36 -10.42
CA ASP A 203 4.92 -20.86 -10.72
C ASP A 203 3.84 -19.81 -10.43
N GLY A 204 3.95 -19.10 -9.30
CA GLY A 204 3.02 -18.01 -8.96
C GLY A 204 3.04 -16.89 -10.00
N ILE A 205 4.25 -16.48 -10.44
CA ILE A 205 4.41 -15.45 -11.48
C ILE A 205 3.86 -15.93 -12.83
N ASN A 206 4.09 -17.18 -13.21
CA ASN A 206 3.60 -17.73 -14.48
C ASN A 206 2.07 -17.79 -14.46
N ASN A 207 1.47 -18.31 -13.38
CA ASN A 207 0.01 -18.34 -13.21
C ASN A 207 -0.58 -16.91 -13.24
N TYR A 208 0.06 -15.95 -12.55
CA TYR A 208 -0.35 -14.55 -12.62
C TYR A 208 -0.36 -14.03 -14.07
N ARG A 209 0.70 -14.27 -14.83
CA ARG A 209 0.80 -13.82 -16.23
C ARG A 209 -0.27 -14.43 -17.14
N GLU A 210 -0.61 -15.71 -16.92
CA GLU A 210 -1.68 -16.39 -17.67
C GLU A 210 -3.07 -15.82 -17.35
N MET A 211 -3.32 -15.52 -16.07
CA MET A 211 -4.62 -14.98 -15.62
C MET A 211 -4.80 -13.49 -15.91
N TYR A 212 -3.71 -12.72 -15.94
CA TYR A 212 -3.73 -11.25 -16.15
C TYR A 212 -3.93 -10.88 -17.64
N ARG A 213 -3.80 -11.83 -18.56
CA ARG A 213 -4.05 -11.64 -20.00
C ARG A 213 -5.53 -11.57 -20.34
#